data_538319fa5beb96b982904b67e6e4ad00
#
_entry.id   538319fa5beb96b982904b67e6e4ad00
#
_cell.length_a   1.000
_cell.length_b   1.000
_cell.length_c   1.000
_cell.angle_alpha   90.00
_cell.angle_beta   90.00
_cell.angle_gamma   90.00
#
_symmetry.space_group_name_H-M   'P 1'
#
loop_
_entity.id
_entity.type
_entity.pdbx_description
1 polymer ?
#
loop_
_entity_poly.entity_id
_entity_poly.type
_entity_poly.pdbx_seq_one_letter_code
_entity_poly.pdbx_strand_id
1 'polypeptide(L)'
;MPVYNSVLLDIDAKETRRYAGLNKAKDFDEKLIEEACLEARLLAEPRGIWQMYDYDAATQTVLADPPFTMEGKLIGKHLAKAQKVIVLSASVGDAIEEHVTKYFADGRYAYSVILDAAATAAVEQVADAMEKAIEPKVAKEGYTMRWRFSPGYGDWPLDQQPEMVRLAESEKIGVHLSDASMLVPRKSITAIIGLVPQQKEKEVHTPNGCAACDKFDCPSRKVPAGESKN
;
A
#
# COMPACT_ATOMS: atom_id res chain seq x y z
N MET A 1 3.05 5.90 18.57
CA MET A 1 1.65 6.14 18.16
C MET A 1 0.79 4.92 18.51
N PRO A 2 -0.52 5.09 18.72
CA PRO A 2 -1.40 3.94 18.90
C PRO A 2 -1.53 3.14 17.60
N VAL A 3 -1.70 1.82 17.74
CA VAL A 3 -2.02 0.94 16.61
C VAL A 3 -3.37 1.34 16.04
N TYR A 4 -3.46 1.44 14.71
CA TYR A 4 -4.69 1.68 13.98
C TYR A 4 -5.38 0.34 13.72
N ASN A 5 -6.53 0.12 14.32
CA ASN A 5 -7.38 -1.04 14.05
C ASN A 5 -8.46 -0.61 13.06
N SER A 6 -8.38 -1.11 11.85
CA SER A 6 -9.38 -0.89 10.82
C SER A 6 -10.52 -1.89 10.95
N VAL A 7 -11.70 -1.49 10.46
CA VAL A 7 -12.82 -2.42 10.26
C VAL A 7 -13.02 -2.55 8.76
N LEU A 8 -12.85 -3.76 8.23
CA LEU A 8 -13.21 -4.08 6.85
C LEU A 8 -14.69 -4.49 6.83
N LEU A 9 -15.55 -3.61 6.35
CA LEU A 9 -16.99 -3.91 6.22
C LEU A 9 -17.23 -4.88 5.07
N ASP A 10 -16.51 -4.70 3.99
CA ASP A 10 -16.52 -5.54 2.79
C ASP A 10 -15.15 -5.48 2.11
N ILE A 11 -14.90 -6.37 1.16
CA ILE A 11 -13.72 -6.34 0.30
C ILE A 11 -14.18 -6.05 -1.13
N ASP A 12 -13.53 -5.10 -1.79
CA ASP A 12 -13.87 -4.67 -3.13
C ASP A 12 -13.69 -5.81 -4.16
N ALA A 13 -14.81 -6.35 -4.64
CA ALA A 13 -14.83 -7.42 -5.63
C ALA A 13 -14.20 -7.01 -6.97
N LYS A 14 -14.29 -5.71 -7.36
CA LYS A 14 -13.68 -5.21 -8.60
C LYS A 14 -12.16 -5.18 -8.49
N GLU A 15 -11.64 -4.70 -7.35
CA GLU A 15 -10.22 -4.73 -7.08
C GLU A 15 -9.71 -6.17 -6.95
N THR A 16 -10.46 -7.05 -6.26
CA THR A 16 -10.17 -8.48 -6.19
C THR A 16 -10.06 -9.09 -7.59
N ARG A 17 -11.05 -8.82 -8.46
CA ARG A 17 -11.04 -9.26 -9.86
C ARG A 17 -9.81 -8.73 -10.62
N ARG A 18 -9.42 -7.48 -10.38
CA ARG A 18 -8.25 -6.87 -10.98
C ARG A 18 -6.95 -7.55 -10.53
N TYR A 19 -6.80 -7.79 -9.22
CA TYR A 19 -5.62 -8.46 -8.67
C TYR A 19 -5.53 -9.93 -9.09
N ALA A 20 -6.65 -10.60 -9.28
CA ALA A 20 -6.69 -11.95 -9.85
C ALA A 20 -6.39 -12.01 -11.37
N GLY A 21 -6.14 -10.87 -12.02
CA GLY A 21 -5.87 -10.81 -13.47
C GLY A 21 -7.09 -11.07 -14.35
N LEU A 22 -8.30 -11.00 -13.80
CA LEU A 22 -9.56 -11.38 -14.46
C LEU A 22 -10.26 -10.23 -15.19
N ASN A 23 -9.62 -9.06 -15.38
CA ASN A 23 -10.23 -7.88 -16.01
C ASN A 23 -10.78 -8.15 -17.42
N LYS A 24 -10.20 -9.10 -18.15
CA LYS A 24 -10.62 -9.47 -19.51
C LYS A 24 -11.49 -10.72 -19.57
N ALA A 25 -11.66 -11.46 -18.47
CA ALA A 25 -12.43 -12.70 -18.41
C ALA A 25 -13.92 -12.38 -18.20
N LYS A 26 -14.69 -12.30 -19.29
CA LYS A 26 -16.12 -11.92 -19.25
C LYS A 26 -17.01 -13.00 -18.61
N ASP A 27 -16.65 -14.26 -18.76
CA ASP A 27 -17.47 -15.41 -18.36
C ASP A 27 -16.98 -16.05 -17.05
N PHE A 28 -16.28 -15.31 -16.20
CA PHE A 28 -15.83 -15.82 -14.92
C PHE A 28 -16.96 -15.78 -13.89
N ASP A 29 -17.06 -16.83 -13.06
CA ASP A 29 -18.10 -16.94 -12.02
C ASP A 29 -17.91 -15.88 -10.92
N GLU A 30 -18.77 -14.86 -10.90
CA GLU A 30 -18.74 -13.78 -9.93
C GLU A 30 -18.99 -14.28 -8.49
N LYS A 31 -19.77 -15.36 -8.31
CA LYS A 31 -20.00 -15.95 -6.98
C LYS A 31 -18.70 -16.39 -6.31
N LEU A 32 -17.76 -16.91 -7.11
CA LEU A 32 -16.47 -17.33 -6.58
C LEU A 32 -15.67 -16.14 -6.03
N ILE A 33 -15.78 -14.97 -6.66
CA ILE A 33 -15.17 -13.72 -6.19
C ILE A 33 -15.86 -13.23 -4.92
N GLU A 34 -17.19 -13.24 -4.88
CA GLU A 34 -17.97 -12.82 -3.71
C GLU A 34 -17.69 -13.70 -2.50
N GLU A 35 -17.64 -15.02 -2.69
CA GLU A 35 -17.29 -16.00 -1.64
C GLU A 35 -15.87 -15.76 -1.10
N ALA A 36 -14.90 -15.55 -1.97
CA ALA A 36 -13.52 -15.29 -1.57
C ALA A 36 -13.38 -13.92 -0.84
N CYS A 37 -14.08 -12.88 -1.28
CA CYS A 37 -14.14 -11.60 -0.59
C CYS A 37 -14.74 -11.74 0.81
N LEU A 38 -15.83 -12.51 0.94
CA LEU A 38 -16.46 -12.77 2.22
C LEU A 38 -15.50 -13.54 3.16
N GLU A 39 -14.88 -14.61 2.67
CA GLU A 39 -13.93 -15.40 3.46
C GLU A 39 -12.72 -14.57 3.86
N ALA A 40 -12.11 -13.83 2.93
CA ALA A 40 -10.99 -12.94 3.25
C ALA A 40 -11.36 -11.91 4.31
N ARG A 41 -12.59 -11.34 4.26
CA ARG A 41 -13.09 -10.42 5.29
C ARG A 41 -13.20 -11.07 6.66
N LEU A 42 -13.66 -12.32 6.72
CA LEU A 42 -13.85 -13.06 7.98
C LEU A 42 -12.52 -13.48 8.62
N LEU A 43 -11.50 -13.72 7.80
CA LEU A 43 -10.17 -14.15 8.25
C LEU A 43 -9.23 -12.96 8.51
N ALA A 44 -9.50 -11.80 7.94
CA ALA A 44 -8.63 -10.64 8.06
C ALA A 44 -8.52 -10.14 9.50
N GLU A 45 -7.29 -9.83 9.91
CA GLU A 45 -6.95 -9.11 11.13
C GLU A 45 -6.31 -7.76 10.77
N PRO A 46 -7.11 -6.76 10.34
CA PRO A 46 -6.58 -5.52 9.82
C PRO A 46 -5.93 -4.68 10.92
N ARG A 47 -4.64 -4.40 10.78
CA ARG A 47 -3.83 -3.58 11.69
C ARG A 47 -2.99 -2.59 10.88
N GLY A 48 -2.72 -1.45 11.47
CA GLY A 48 -1.84 -0.47 10.88
C GLY A 48 -1.11 0.36 11.93
N ILE A 49 0.01 0.91 11.54
CA ILE A 49 0.81 1.83 12.35
C ILE A 49 1.46 2.87 11.44
N TRP A 50 1.70 4.06 11.95
CA TRP A 50 2.39 5.10 11.20
C TRP A 50 3.17 6.02 12.14
N GLN A 51 4.25 6.60 11.61
CA GLN A 51 5.08 7.59 12.26
C GLN A 51 5.27 8.80 11.34
N MET A 52 5.47 9.97 11.92
CA MET A 52 5.77 11.20 11.17
C MET A 52 7.19 11.65 11.51
N TYR A 53 7.93 12.06 10.48
CA TYR A 53 9.31 12.54 10.60
C TYR A 53 9.47 13.83 9.82
N ASP A 54 10.39 14.68 10.27
CA ASP A 54 10.91 15.75 9.44
C ASP A 54 11.70 15.16 8.27
N TYR A 55 11.72 15.85 7.15
CA TYR A 55 12.32 15.38 5.92
C TYR A 55 13.15 16.48 5.24
N ASP A 56 14.39 16.17 4.90
CA ASP A 56 15.24 17.01 4.08
C ASP A 56 15.16 16.57 2.61
N ALA A 57 14.44 17.37 1.80
CA ALA A 57 14.26 17.08 0.38
C ALA A 57 15.54 17.28 -0.45
N ALA A 58 16.51 18.08 0.04
CA ALA A 58 17.76 18.31 -0.68
C ALA A 58 18.68 17.10 -0.64
N THR A 59 18.67 16.36 0.47
CA THR A 59 19.47 15.15 0.68
C THR A 59 18.66 13.87 0.57
N GLN A 60 17.35 13.94 0.37
CA GLN A 60 16.40 12.83 0.39
C GLN A 60 16.44 12.05 1.71
N THR A 61 16.61 12.77 2.84
CA THR A 61 16.84 12.14 4.14
C THR A 61 15.65 12.31 5.08
N VAL A 62 15.14 11.19 5.61
CA VAL A 62 14.22 11.16 6.74
C VAL A 62 15.01 11.42 8.01
N LEU A 63 14.67 12.47 8.75
CA LEU A 63 15.38 12.91 9.95
C LEU A 63 14.89 12.13 11.17
N ALA A 64 15.18 10.82 11.16
CA ALA A 64 14.97 9.88 12.27
C ALA A 64 16.27 9.64 13.04
N ASP A 65 16.24 8.78 14.02
CA ASP A 65 17.42 8.30 14.73
C ASP A 65 17.52 6.76 14.65
N PRO A 66 18.52 6.22 13.90
CA PRO A 66 19.42 6.92 12.98
C PRO A 66 18.67 7.50 11.76
N PRO A 67 19.24 8.53 11.09
CA PRO A 67 18.63 9.10 9.88
C PRO A 67 18.68 8.11 8.72
N PHE A 68 17.72 8.23 7.80
CA PHE A 68 17.62 7.35 6.64
C PHE A 68 17.59 8.16 5.34
N THR A 69 18.57 7.95 4.48
CA THR A 69 18.66 8.55 3.15
C THR A 69 18.10 7.59 2.11
N MET A 70 17.08 8.04 1.38
CA MET A 70 16.43 7.23 0.35
C MET A 70 17.23 7.29 -0.96
N GLU A 71 17.32 6.13 -1.62
CA GLU A 71 17.87 5.99 -2.95
C GLU A 71 16.75 5.99 -3.99
N GLY A 72 17.00 6.56 -5.16
CA GLY A 72 16.06 6.59 -6.26
C GLY A 72 15.67 8.02 -6.67
N LYS A 73 15.61 8.23 -8.00
CA LYS A 73 15.26 9.53 -8.58
C LYS A 73 13.76 9.80 -8.53
N LEU A 74 12.94 8.75 -8.68
CA LEU A 74 11.49 8.89 -8.71
C LEU A 74 10.95 9.24 -7.34
N ILE A 75 11.41 8.58 -6.28
CA ILE A 75 11.01 8.93 -4.92
C ILE A 75 11.49 10.32 -4.55
N GLY A 76 12.72 10.72 -4.92
CA GLY A 76 13.23 12.08 -4.71
C GLY A 76 12.37 13.14 -5.40
N LYS A 77 11.95 12.92 -6.65
CA LYS A 77 11.02 13.81 -7.36
C LYS A 77 9.64 13.85 -6.69
N HIS A 78 9.16 12.69 -6.24
CA HIS A 78 7.88 12.58 -5.56
C HIS A 78 7.84 13.39 -4.27
N LEU A 79 8.92 13.38 -3.50
CA LEU A 79 9.04 14.07 -2.22
C LEU A 79 9.72 15.44 -2.30
N ALA A 80 10.06 15.94 -3.49
CA ALA A 80 10.85 17.17 -3.68
C ALA A 80 10.28 18.44 -3.01
N LYS A 81 8.98 18.49 -2.74
CA LYS A 81 8.31 19.61 -2.06
C LYS A 81 7.87 19.25 -0.64
N ALA A 82 8.14 18.04 -0.17
CA ALA A 82 7.78 17.62 1.16
C ALA A 82 8.73 18.24 2.21
N GLN A 83 8.19 18.62 3.36
CA GLN A 83 8.96 19.05 4.54
C GLN A 83 8.91 17.99 5.64
N LYS A 84 7.91 17.15 5.60
CA LYS A 84 7.72 16.01 6.50
C LYS A 84 7.30 14.81 5.69
N VAL A 85 7.47 13.65 6.28
CA VAL A 85 6.98 12.39 5.72
C VAL A 85 6.23 11.59 6.78
N ILE A 86 5.26 10.82 6.32
CA ILE A 86 4.66 9.73 7.10
C ILE A 86 5.22 8.43 6.56
N VAL A 87 5.68 7.58 7.45
CA VAL A 87 6.01 6.19 7.14
C VAL A 87 4.95 5.33 7.81
N LEU A 88 4.26 4.51 7.02
CA LEU A 88 3.19 3.65 7.50
C LEU A 88 3.47 2.19 7.19
N SER A 89 2.87 1.33 8.00
CA SER A 89 2.77 -0.12 7.77
C SER A 89 1.34 -0.56 8.02
N ALA A 90 0.84 -1.48 7.19
CA ALA A 90 -0.47 -2.08 7.32
C ALA A 90 -0.39 -3.58 7.04
N SER A 91 -1.26 -4.37 7.67
CA SER A 91 -1.37 -5.81 7.47
C SER A 91 -2.81 -6.27 7.66
N VAL A 92 -3.16 -7.42 7.08
CA VAL A 92 -4.42 -8.13 7.33
C VAL A 92 -4.20 -9.47 8.04
N GLY A 93 -3.00 -9.69 8.58
CA GLY A 93 -2.63 -10.93 9.28
C GLY A 93 -2.25 -12.06 8.32
N ASP A 94 -2.05 -13.25 8.86
CA ASP A 94 -1.55 -14.44 8.14
C ASP A 94 -2.62 -15.50 7.88
N ALA A 95 -3.75 -15.47 8.59
CA ALA A 95 -4.80 -16.48 8.47
C ALA A 95 -5.29 -16.69 7.02
N ILE A 96 -5.39 -15.60 6.23
CA ILE A 96 -5.80 -15.73 4.82
C ILE A 96 -4.75 -16.51 4.02
N GLU A 97 -3.45 -16.30 4.29
CA GLU A 97 -2.36 -17.00 3.59
C GLU A 97 -2.34 -18.50 3.90
N GLU A 98 -2.67 -18.87 5.14
CA GLU A 98 -2.80 -20.27 5.53
C GLU A 98 -3.93 -20.95 4.75
N HIS A 99 -5.09 -20.28 4.62
CA HIS A 99 -6.22 -20.76 3.84
C HIS A 99 -5.89 -20.85 2.33
N VAL A 100 -5.22 -19.84 1.78
CA VAL A 100 -4.74 -19.84 0.38
C VAL A 100 -3.85 -21.07 0.14
N THR A 101 -2.88 -21.31 1.02
CA THR A 101 -1.95 -22.46 0.94
C THR A 101 -2.69 -23.78 1.03
N LYS A 102 -3.62 -23.91 1.97
CA LYS A 102 -4.46 -25.10 2.14
C LYS A 102 -5.28 -25.38 0.91
N TYR A 103 -6.02 -24.40 0.38
CA TYR A 103 -6.84 -24.60 -0.81
C TYR A 103 -6.02 -24.95 -2.05
N PHE A 104 -4.82 -24.41 -2.16
CA PHE A 104 -3.91 -24.79 -3.23
C PHE A 104 -3.49 -26.25 -3.10
N ALA A 105 -3.15 -26.73 -1.90
CA ALA A 105 -2.80 -28.11 -1.62
C ALA A 105 -3.98 -29.09 -1.88
N ASP A 106 -5.21 -28.63 -1.58
CA ASP A 106 -6.46 -29.38 -1.80
C ASP A 106 -6.90 -29.40 -3.28
N GLY A 107 -6.12 -28.81 -4.21
CA GLY A 107 -6.44 -28.76 -5.64
C GLY A 107 -7.47 -27.68 -6.03
N ARG A 108 -7.89 -26.82 -5.11
CA ARG A 108 -8.82 -25.70 -5.35
C ARG A 108 -8.09 -24.48 -5.90
N TYR A 109 -7.31 -24.64 -6.97
CA TYR A 109 -6.37 -23.63 -7.46
C TYR A 109 -7.02 -22.28 -7.81
N ALA A 110 -8.14 -22.31 -8.53
CA ALA A 110 -8.84 -21.09 -8.91
C ALA A 110 -9.29 -20.27 -7.68
N TYR A 111 -9.88 -20.94 -6.71
CA TYR A 111 -10.33 -20.31 -5.48
C TYR A 111 -9.16 -19.75 -4.65
N SER A 112 -8.08 -20.52 -4.53
CA SER A 112 -6.84 -20.09 -3.86
C SER A 112 -6.30 -18.79 -4.45
N VAL A 113 -6.23 -18.67 -5.78
CA VAL A 113 -5.77 -17.45 -6.47
C VAL A 113 -6.70 -16.27 -6.21
N ILE A 114 -8.00 -16.48 -6.19
CA ILE A 114 -8.97 -15.41 -5.96
C ILE A 114 -8.94 -14.95 -4.50
N LEU A 115 -8.81 -15.90 -3.57
CA LEU A 115 -8.68 -15.58 -2.14
C LEU A 115 -7.39 -14.79 -1.87
N ASP A 116 -6.27 -15.15 -2.52
CA ASP A 116 -5.02 -14.38 -2.48
C ASP A 116 -5.19 -12.94 -3.02
N ALA A 117 -5.94 -12.80 -4.11
CA ALA A 117 -6.28 -11.51 -4.69
C ALA A 117 -7.20 -10.68 -3.77
N ALA A 118 -8.18 -11.31 -3.12
CA ALA A 118 -9.04 -10.67 -2.14
C ALA A 118 -8.24 -10.17 -0.92
N ALA A 119 -7.26 -10.94 -0.45
CA ALA A 119 -6.36 -10.50 0.61
C ALA A 119 -5.50 -9.29 0.20
N THR A 120 -5.10 -9.22 -1.07
CA THR A 120 -4.39 -8.06 -1.62
C THR A 120 -5.30 -6.83 -1.66
N ALA A 121 -6.55 -6.98 -2.11
CA ALA A 121 -7.54 -5.90 -2.06
C ALA A 121 -7.79 -5.44 -0.62
N ALA A 122 -7.88 -6.37 0.31
CA ALA A 122 -8.10 -6.08 1.74
C ALA A 122 -6.99 -5.21 2.34
N VAL A 123 -5.72 -5.56 2.15
CA VAL A 123 -4.61 -4.79 2.72
C VAL A 123 -4.49 -3.40 2.11
N GLU A 124 -4.78 -3.24 0.82
CA GLU A 124 -4.85 -1.93 0.17
C GLU A 124 -5.99 -1.07 0.75
N GLN A 125 -7.16 -1.65 1.02
CA GLN A 125 -8.27 -0.96 1.68
C GLN A 125 -7.90 -0.53 3.11
N VAL A 126 -7.14 -1.32 3.85
CA VAL A 126 -6.62 -0.92 5.17
C VAL A 126 -5.71 0.29 5.04
N ALA A 127 -4.77 0.29 4.08
CA ALA A 127 -3.89 1.43 3.84
C ALA A 127 -4.66 2.69 3.41
N ASP A 128 -5.66 2.56 2.53
CA ASP A 128 -6.54 3.66 2.12
C ASP A 128 -7.35 4.23 3.31
N ALA A 129 -7.83 3.36 4.19
CA ALA A 129 -8.54 3.78 5.40
C ALA A 129 -7.61 4.52 6.38
N MET A 130 -6.36 4.08 6.50
CA MET A 130 -5.35 4.78 7.29
C MET A 130 -5.06 6.18 6.72
N GLU A 131 -4.86 6.30 5.41
CA GLU A 131 -4.64 7.60 4.76
C GLU A 131 -5.80 8.57 5.06
N LYS A 132 -7.05 8.10 4.88
CA LYS A 132 -8.25 8.88 5.21
C LYS A 132 -8.32 9.31 6.68
N ALA A 133 -7.82 8.48 7.61
CA ALA A 133 -7.80 8.81 9.03
C ALA A 133 -6.66 9.76 9.41
N ILE A 134 -5.57 9.78 8.65
CA ILE A 134 -4.39 10.63 8.83
C ILE A 134 -4.62 12.01 8.22
N GLU A 135 -5.23 12.09 7.05
CA GLU A 135 -5.41 13.32 6.28
C GLU A 135 -5.95 14.51 7.10
N PRO A 136 -7.05 14.39 7.88
CA PRO A 136 -7.54 15.52 8.67
C PRO A 136 -6.59 15.96 9.79
N LYS A 137 -5.68 15.08 10.25
CA LYS A 137 -4.67 15.41 11.25
C LYS A 137 -3.58 16.28 10.65
N VAL A 138 -3.03 15.86 9.52
CA VAL A 138 -1.96 16.61 8.83
C VAL A 138 -2.49 17.91 8.21
N ALA A 139 -3.75 17.94 7.79
CA ALA A 139 -4.42 19.15 7.29
C ALA A 139 -4.51 20.24 8.39
N LYS A 140 -4.77 19.85 9.65
CA LYS A 140 -4.75 20.79 10.79
C LYS A 140 -3.37 21.35 11.08
N GLU A 141 -2.31 20.64 10.73
CA GLU A 141 -0.92 21.08 10.83
C GLU A 141 -0.47 21.93 9.62
N GLY A 142 -1.36 22.17 8.66
CA GLY A 142 -1.09 22.99 7.47
C GLY A 142 -0.40 22.22 6.34
N TYR A 143 -0.56 20.90 6.27
CA TYR A 143 0.01 20.05 5.23
C TYR A 143 -1.05 19.39 4.37
N THR A 144 -0.66 19.07 3.11
CA THR A 144 -1.39 18.20 2.18
C THR A 144 -0.57 16.94 1.98
N MET A 145 -1.24 15.80 1.95
CA MET A 145 -0.63 14.49 1.70
C MET A 145 -0.39 14.29 0.21
N ARG A 146 0.79 13.74 -0.13
CA ARG A 146 1.04 13.12 -1.45
C ARG A 146 0.51 11.68 -1.41
N TRP A 147 0.41 11.02 -2.58
CA TRP A 147 0.08 9.60 -2.62
C TRP A 147 1.23 8.75 -2.05
N ARG A 148 0.90 7.57 -1.51
CA ARG A 148 1.87 6.65 -0.93
C ARG A 148 2.80 6.04 -1.97
N PHE A 149 4.08 5.86 -1.60
CA PHE A 149 5.11 5.25 -2.40
C PHE A 149 5.86 4.22 -1.57
N SER A 150 6.27 3.09 -2.17
CA SER A 150 6.89 1.96 -1.45
C SER A 150 8.19 1.52 -2.10
N PRO A 151 9.15 0.93 -1.35
CA PRO A 151 10.30 0.26 -1.93
C PRO A 151 9.88 -0.78 -2.98
N GLY A 152 10.68 -0.93 -4.04
CA GLY A 152 10.35 -1.78 -5.19
C GLY A 152 9.50 -1.12 -6.26
N TYR A 153 8.95 0.08 -6.03
CA TYR A 153 8.28 0.87 -7.08
C TYR A 153 9.29 1.77 -7.80
N GLY A 154 9.11 1.84 -9.12
CA GLY A 154 9.97 2.66 -9.98
C GLY A 154 11.44 2.27 -9.86
N ASP A 155 12.28 3.22 -9.45
CA ASP A 155 13.72 3.03 -9.22
C ASP A 155 14.10 3.04 -7.71
N TRP A 156 13.12 2.95 -6.79
CA TRP A 156 13.40 2.84 -5.37
C TRP A 156 13.75 1.38 -5.02
N PRO A 157 15.01 1.10 -4.57
CA PRO A 157 15.43 -0.27 -4.31
C PRO A 157 14.64 -0.97 -3.21
N LEU A 158 14.35 -2.27 -3.41
CA LEU A 158 13.63 -3.07 -2.42
C LEU A 158 14.48 -3.37 -1.16
N ASP A 159 15.80 -3.34 -1.28
CA ASP A 159 16.73 -3.54 -0.16
C ASP A 159 16.67 -2.42 0.90
N GLN A 160 15.96 -1.31 0.61
CA GLN A 160 15.61 -0.28 1.58
C GLN A 160 14.35 -0.59 2.40
N GLN A 161 13.70 -1.72 2.16
CA GLN A 161 12.53 -2.20 2.92
C GLN A 161 12.78 -2.31 4.44
N PRO A 162 13.97 -2.76 4.94
CA PRO A 162 14.26 -2.80 6.37
C PRO A 162 14.10 -1.45 7.07
N GLU A 163 14.50 -0.37 6.43
CA GLU A 163 14.36 0.97 6.98
C GLU A 163 12.88 1.40 7.09
N MET A 164 12.07 1.00 6.14
CA MET A 164 10.61 1.27 6.18
C MET A 164 9.96 0.53 7.34
N VAL A 165 10.32 -0.73 7.58
CA VAL A 165 9.83 -1.53 8.72
C VAL A 165 10.25 -0.89 10.04
N ARG A 166 11.52 -0.47 10.17
CA ARG A 166 12.04 0.23 11.34
C ARG A 166 11.31 1.55 11.59
N LEU A 167 11.23 2.41 10.57
CA LEU A 167 10.65 3.75 10.67
C LEU A 167 9.14 3.70 10.96
N ALA A 168 8.41 2.76 10.38
CA ALA A 168 7.00 2.58 10.69
C ALA A 168 6.76 1.93 12.05
N GLU A 169 7.79 1.35 12.69
CA GLU A 169 7.67 0.48 13.88
C GLU A 169 6.76 -0.72 13.62
N SER A 170 6.90 -1.34 12.45
CA SER A 170 6.00 -2.38 11.93
C SER A 170 5.86 -3.60 12.83
N GLU A 171 6.89 -3.91 13.61
CA GLU A 171 6.89 -5.04 14.56
C GLU A 171 5.79 -4.91 15.63
N LYS A 172 5.37 -3.68 15.97
CA LYS A 172 4.26 -3.45 16.92
C LYS A 172 2.91 -3.95 16.41
N ILE A 173 2.79 -4.21 15.10
CA ILE A 173 1.60 -4.81 14.49
C ILE A 173 1.86 -6.22 13.94
N GLY A 174 2.99 -6.85 14.34
CA GLY A 174 3.38 -8.19 13.95
C GLY A 174 3.96 -8.29 12.53
N VAL A 175 4.33 -7.16 11.91
CA VAL A 175 4.96 -7.15 10.58
C VAL A 175 6.48 -7.08 10.72
N HIS A 176 7.16 -8.04 10.12
CA HIS A 176 8.63 -8.15 10.09
C HIS A 176 9.11 -8.55 8.70
N LEU A 177 10.42 -8.72 8.54
CA LEU A 177 11.02 -9.16 7.29
C LEU A 177 11.49 -10.61 7.37
N SER A 178 11.32 -11.33 6.28
CA SER A 178 12.02 -12.58 6.03
C SER A 178 13.50 -12.32 5.65
N ASP A 179 14.31 -13.39 5.59
CA ASP A 179 15.71 -13.32 5.12
C ASP A 179 15.85 -12.77 3.69
N ALA A 180 14.76 -12.88 2.90
CA ALA A 180 14.70 -12.35 1.53
C ALA A 180 14.15 -10.92 1.46
N SER A 181 14.09 -10.18 2.57
CA SER A 181 13.54 -8.81 2.67
C SER A 181 12.06 -8.69 2.26
N MET A 182 11.32 -9.79 2.30
CA MET A 182 9.87 -9.77 2.07
C MET A 182 9.12 -9.54 3.38
N LEU A 183 8.05 -8.77 3.33
CA LEU A 183 7.17 -8.57 4.48
C LEU A 183 6.48 -9.87 4.90
N VAL A 184 6.42 -10.11 6.20
CA VAL A 184 5.71 -11.22 6.84
C VAL A 184 4.79 -10.63 7.90
N PRO A 185 3.47 -10.89 7.88
CA PRO A 185 2.73 -11.64 6.84
C PRO A 185 2.87 -11.04 5.43
N ARG A 186 2.75 -11.85 4.37
CA ARG A 186 2.91 -11.39 2.98
C ARG A 186 1.87 -10.34 2.56
N LYS A 187 0.68 -10.40 3.17
CA LYS A 187 -0.38 -9.42 2.94
C LYS A 187 -0.21 -8.24 3.90
N SER A 188 0.96 -7.61 3.76
CA SER A 188 1.38 -6.40 4.47
C SER A 188 1.93 -5.38 3.48
N ILE A 189 1.88 -4.11 3.88
CA ILE A 189 2.38 -2.97 3.11
C ILE A 189 3.24 -2.12 4.03
N THR A 190 4.33 -1.57 3.49
CA THR A 190 4.96 -0.37 4.02
C THR A 190 4.97 0.70 2.95
N ALA A 191 4.80 1.95 3.33
CA ALA A 191 4.81 3.06 2.40
C ALA A 191 5.25 4.36 3.06
N ILE A 192 5.75 5.28 2.23
CA ILE A 192 6.04 6.66 2.62
C ILE A 192 5.06 7.61 1.93
N ILE A 193 4.64 8.65 2.65
CA ILE A 193 3.74 9.70 2.17
C ILE A 193 4.40 11.03 2.45
N GLY A 194 4.63 11.83 1.41
CA GLY A 194 5.13 13.17 1.56
C GLY A 194 4.07 14.14 2.08
N LEU A 195 4.47 15.02 3.00
CA LEU A 195 3.65 16.10 3.52
C LEU A 195 4.17 17.43 2.97
N VAL A 196 3.38 18.05 2.11
CA VAL A 196 3.71 19.31 1.46
C VAL A 196 2.93 20.43 2.16
N PRO A 197 3.57 21.57 2.50
CA PRO A 197 2.85 22.72 3.06
C PRO A 197 1.68 23.12 2.17
N GLN A 198 0.52 23.39 2.77
CA GLN A 198 -0.65 23.88 2.04
C GLN A 198 -0.32 25.24 1.41
N GLN A 199 -0.30 25.27 0.08
CA GLN A 199 -0.20 26.55 -0.64
C GLN A 199 -1.62 27.09 -0.84
N LYS A 200 -1.79 28.40 -0.63
CA LYS A 200 -3.07 29.09 -0.90
C LYS A 200 -3.37 29.25 -2.41
N GLU A 201 -2.57 28.64 -3.30
CA GLU A 201 -2.74 28.75 -4.76
C GLU A 201 -3.20 27.43 -5.37
N LYS A 202 -3.99 27.54 -6.46
CA LYS A 202 -4.66 26.47 -7.19
C LYS A 202 -3.71 25.32 -7.53
N GLU A 203 -4.00 24.14 -7.04
CA GLU A 203 -3.28 22.92 -7.41
C GLU A 203 -3.45 22.59 -8.89
N VAL A 204 -2.34 22.48 -9.59
CA VAL A 204 -2.28 21.78 -10.87
C VAL A 204 -2.35 20.28 -10.57
N HIS A 205 -3.40 19.64 -10.99
CA HIS A 205 -3.58 18.19 -10.85
C HIS A 205 -2.44 17.46 -11.57
N THR A 206 -1.45 16.98 -10.81
CA THR A 206 -0.46 16.04 -11.33
C THR A 206 -1.06 14.63 -11.28
N PRO A 207 -0.94 13.83 -12.36
CA PRO A 207 -1.42 12.45 -12.38
C PRO A 207 -0.80 11.64 -11.23
N ASN A 208 -1.59 10.79 -10.60
CA ASN A 208 -1.19 10.03 -9.40
C ASN A 208 -1.14 8.51 -9.68
N GLY A 209 -0.28 7.82 -8.95
CA GLY A 209 -0.25 6.35 -8.94
C GLY A 209 -0.03 5.75 -10.33
N CYS A 210 -0.91 4.84 -10.75
CA CYS A 210 -0.81 4.14 -12.04
C CYS A 210 -0.82 5.07 -13.26
N ALA A 211 -1.42 6.25 -13.16
CA ALA A 211 -1.44 7.23 -14.26
C ALA A 211 -0.07 7.88 -14.50
N ALA A 212 0.76 8.00 -13.45
CA ALA A 212 2.11 8.55 -13.52
C ALA A 212 3.20 7.48 -13.65
N CYS A 213 2.86 6.19 -13.60
CA CYS A 213 3.80 5.08 -13.61
C CYS A 213 4.20 4.70 -15.03
N ASP A 214 5.50 4.60 -15.30
CA ASP A 214 6.05 4.25 -16.62
C ASP A 214 5.96 2.74 -16.95
N LYS A 215 5.52 1.91 -16.01
CA LYS A 215 5.34 0.47 -16.23
C LYS A 215 3.99 0.20 -16.89
N PHE A 216 3.92 0.38 -18.21
CA PHE A 216 2.68 0.31 -18.99
C PHE A 216 2.11 -1.11 -19.12
N ASP A 217 2.92 -2.13 -19.00
CA ASP A 217 2.59 -3.56 -19.05
C ASP A 217 2.22 -4.18 -17.69
N CYS A 218 2.12 -3.37 -16.64
CA CYS A 218 1.80 -3.84 -15.29
C CYS A 218 0.42 -4.52 -15.24
N PRO A 219 0.33 -5.79 -14.83
CA PRO A 219 -0.95 -6.51 -14.76
C PRO A 219 -1.92 -5.92 -13.73
N SER A 220 -1.39 -5.21 -12.72
CA SER A 220 -2.18 -4.54 -11.66
C SER A 220 -2.49 -3.07 -11.96
N ARG A 221 -2.26 -2.57 -13.19
CA ARG A 221 -2.50 -1.18 -13.54
C ARG A 221 -3.99 -0.80 -13.39
N LYS A 222 -4.26 0.27 -12.66
CA LYS A 222 -5.64 0.77 -12.39
C LYS A 222 -6.25 1.56 -13.55
N VAL A 223 -5.42 2.17 -14.40
CA VAL A 223 -5.86 2.98 -15.55
C VAL A 223 -5.15 2.53 -16.82
N PRO A 224 -5.81 2.52 -17.99
CA PRO A 224 -5.16 2.23 -19.28
C PRO A 224 -4.02 3.20 -19.56
N ALA A 225 -3.00 2.72 -20.29
CA ALA A 225 -1.92 3.56 -20.77
C ALA A 225 -2.49 4.58 -21.79
N GLY A 226 -2.34 5.88 -21.52
CA GLY A 226 -2.77 6.95 -22.42
C GLY A 226 -4.06 7.67 -22.02
N GLU A 227 -4.80 7.22 -21.02
CA GLU A 227 -5.93 7.99 -20.47
C GLU A 227 -5.47 8.85 -19.27
N SER A 228 -4.83 9.98 -19.56
CA SER A 228 -4.80 11.08 -18.60
C SER A 228 -6.17 11.77 -18.69
N LYS A 229 -7.00 11.64 -17.66
CA LYS A 229 -8.18 12.50 -17.56
C LYS A 229 -7.72 13.94 -17.39
N ASN A 230 -8.05 14.78 -18.39
CA ASN A 230 -8.02 16.24 -18.28
C ASN A 230 -8.86 16.73 -17.11
#